data_68cb675ea4f21222a4105d53a33466c1
#
_entry.id   68cb675ea4f21222a4105d53a33466c1
#
_cell.length_a   1.000
_cell.length_b   1.000
_cell.length_c   1.000
_cell.angle_alpha   90.00
_cell.angle_beta   90.00
_cell.angle_gamma   90.00
#
_symmetry.space_group_name_H-M   'P 1'
#
loop_
_entity.id
_entity.type
_entity.pdbx_description
1 polymer ?
#
loop_
_entity_poly.entity_id
_entity_poly.type
_entity_poly.pdbx_seq_one_letter_code
_entity_poly.pdbx_strand_id
1 'polypeptide(L)'
;MKDLVYEYGKDILTSENFLRETAFRHHGAKSCFCHSVCVAYESVRLALKSKKKIDMRSLVRGALLHDYYLYDWHENDKNHKLHGYIHAKRALENAEKDFGLNDVERDIIFKHMFPLNIRFPRYRETYIVCMADKKCSMKDFNKRENCENKLADGEDLGKRFTDIVFDFDGTLVDTSDAIIKTWRYTLKEYGYDFTEDYLSGIVNGVSIERSLSILGVKDDGNFAKKWLENHGRFIGEAKYFKDALPLLGYLRKSGYRLGIVTSRPKSEYEAYLAGLHAEKYVDIVVLADETEKHKPDPEPLEKYAEHAGVKLTDCLYVGDMPTDIACANAAKAGSCFIRRGKAKPLPQADYNIRSLKEIKKILK
;
A
#
# COMPACT_ATOMS: atom_id res chain seq x y z
N MET A 1 -21.23 -2.60 -7.13
CA MET A 1 -20.52 -3.26 -8.26
C MET A 1 -19.39 -4.14 -7.75
N LYS A 2 -18.59 -3.63 -6.85
CA LYS A 2 -17.45 -4.30 -6.23
C LYS A 2 -17.88 -5.44 -5.36
N ASP A 3 -18.88 -5.19 -4.52
CA ASP A 3 -19.51 -6.22 -3.69
C ASP A 3 -19.92 -7.43 -4.53
N LEU A 4 -20.48 -7.19 -5.72
CA LEU A 4 -20.88 -8.27 -6.63
C LEU A 4 -19.67 -9.02 -7.23
N VAL A 5 -18.60 -8.31 -7.58
CA VAL A 5 -17.39 -8.98 -8.11
C VAL A 5 -16.74 -9.82 -7.01
N TYR A 6 -16.68 -9.30 -5.78
CA TYR A 6 -16.15 -10.04 -4.66
C TYR A 6 -17.09 -11.18 -4.22
N GLU A 7 -18.39 -10.92 -4.10
CA GLU A 7 -19.40 -11.92 -3.71
C GLU A 7 -19.36 -13.16 -4.60
N TYR A 8 -19.32 -12.94 -5.93
CA TYR A 8 -19.38 -14.05 -6.89
C TYR A 8 -18.02 -14.58 -7.34
N GLY A 9 -16.95 -13.83 -7.12
CA GLY A 9 -15.60 -14.19 -7.56
C GLY A 9 -14.60 -14.45 -6.42
N LYS A 10 -15.03 -14.47 -5.16
CA LYS A 10 -14.15 -14.59 -4.00
C LYS A 10 -13.23 -15.81 -4.07
N ASP A 11 -13.79 -16.98 -4.41
CA ASP A 11 -13.06 -18.23 -4.53
C ASP A 11 -11.94 -18.15 -5.59
N ILE A 12 -12.15 -17.41 -6.68
CA ILE A 12 -11.18 -17.16 -7.74
C ILE A 12 -10.13 -16.15 -7.26
N LEU A 13 -10.58 -15.00 -6.78
CA LEU A 13 -9.73 -13.87 -6.37
C LEU A 13 -8.76 -14.22 -5.24
N THR A 14 -9.12 -15.18 -4.38
CA THR A 14 -8.30 -15.65 -3.26
C THR A 14 -7.51 -16.92 -3.57
N SER A 15 -7.66 -17.51 -4.76
CA SER A 15 -6.93 -18.72 -5.12
C SER A 15 -5.47 -18.41 -5.43
N GLU A 16 -4.57 -19.25 -4.96
CA GLU A 16 -3.13 -19.10 -5.19
C GLU A 16 -2.78 -19.07 -6.67
N ASN A 17 -3.42 -19.94 -7.48
CA ASN A 17 -3.18 -20.02 -8.92
C ASN A 17 -3.64 -18.75 -9.65
N PHE A 18 -4.77 -18.15 -9.28
CA PHE A 18 -5.23 -16.88 -9.88
C PHE A 18 -4.32 -15.71 -9.49
N LEU A 19 -3.81 -15.69 -8.25
CA LEU A 19 -2.86 -14.68 -7.80
C LEU A 19 -1.52 -14.74 -8.56
N ARG A 20 -1.13 -15.90 -9.09
CA ARG A 20 0.06 -16.01 -9.96
C ARG A 20 -0.05 -15.18 -11.23
N GLU A 21 -1.23 -14.83 -11.69
CA GLU A 21 -1.44 -13.95 -12.85
C GLU A 21 -0.94 -12.52 -12.63
N THR A 22 -0.64 -12.13 -11.39
CA THR A 22 0.05 -10.86 -11.08
C THR A 22 1.46 -10.80 -11.67
N ALA A 23 2.11 -11.97 -11.87
CA ALA A 23 3.45 -12.07 -12.44
C ALA A 23 3.46 -12.04 -13.98
N PHE A 24 2.33 -12.32 -14.66
CA PHE A 24 2.25 -12.38 -16.11
C PHE A 24 1.79 -11.05 -16.69
N ARG A 25 2.55 -10.54 -17.69
CA ARG A 25 2.18 -9.31 -18.40
C ARG A 25 1.07 -9.58 -19.41
N HIS A 26 0.08 -8.68 -19.44
CA HIS A 26 -0.97 -8.68 -20.47
C HIS A 26 -0.62 -7.69 -21.60
N HIS A 27 -1.00 -6.43 -21.51
CA HIS A 27 -0.64 -5.38 -22.46
C HIS A 27 0.00 -4.19 -21.74
N GLY A 28 1.15 -3.71 -22.23
CA GLY A 28 1.89 -2.59 -21.62
C GLY A 28 2.48 -2.96 -20.27
N ALA A 29 2.16 -2.20 -19.23
CA ALA A 29 2.64 -2.41 -17.85
C ALA A 29 1.68 -3.22 -16.98
N LYS A 30 0.55 -3.71 -17.54
CA LYS A 30 -0.49 -4.41 -16.77
C LYS A 30 -0.24 -5.90 -16.66
N SER A 31 -0.55 -6.48 -15.47
CA SER A 31 -0.63 -7.92 -15.30
C SER A 31 -1.95 -8.49 -15.82
N CYS A 32 -1.97 -9.79 -16.13
CA CYS A 32 -3.19 -10.52 -16.51
C CYS A 32 -4.25 -10.44 -15.40
N PHE A 33 -3.85 -10.55 -14.14
CA PHE A 33 -4.71 -10.34 -12.97
C PHE A 33 -5.43 -9.00 -13.03
N CYS A 34 -4.67 -7.91 -13.21
CA CYS A 34 -5.24 -6.56 -13.32
C CYS A 34 -6.25 -6.43 -14.44
N HIS A 35 -5.93 -6.99 -15.60
CA HIS A 35 -6.81 -6.95 -16.75
C HIS A 35 -8.12 -7.69 -16.47
N SER A 36 -8.04 -8.94 -15.98
CA SER A 36 -9.20 -9.78 -15.66
C SER A 36 -10.14 -9.14 -14.65
N VAL A 37 -9.59 -8.53 -13.59
CA VAL A 37 -10.38 -7.79 -12.60
C VAL A 37 -11.05 -6.56 -13.23
N CYS A 38 -10.34 -5.78 -14.04
CA CYS A 38 -10.94 -4.63 -14.75
C CYS A 38 -12.06 -5.05 -15.67
N VAL A 39 -11.92 -6.18 -16.39
CA VAL A 39 -12.96 -6.72 -17.28
C VAL A 39 -14.18 -7.17 -16.48
N ALA A 40 -14.00 -7.81 -15.33
CA ALA A 40 -15.10 -8.19 -14.44
C ALA A 40 -15.91 -6.97 -13.96
N TYR A 41 -15.24 -5.90 -13.52
CA TYR A 41 -15.90 -4.65 -13.13
C TYR A 41 -16.67 -3.99 -14.26
N GLU A 42 -16.04 -3.88 -15.43
CA GLU A 42 -16.69 -3.27 -16.60
C GLU A 42 -17.88 -4.13 -17.06
N SER A 43 -17.78 -5.46 -16.97
CA SER A 43 -18.87 -6.38 -17.27
C SER A 43 -20.06 -6.19 -16.35
N VAL A 44 -19.85 -6.10 -15.03
CA VAL A 44 -20.90 -5.79 -14.06
C VAL A 44 -21.53 -4.43 -14.35
N ARG A 45 -20.71 -3.41 -14.65
CA ARG A 45 -21.21 -2.07 -14.99
C ARG A 45 -22.10 -2.06 -16.23
N LEU A 46 -21.76 -2.84 -17.26
CA LEU A 46 -22.56 -2.98 -18.48
C LEU A 46 -23.84 -3.78 -18.19
N ALA A 47 -23.76 -4.85 -17.40
CA ALA A 47 -24.89 -5.67 -17.02
C ALA A 47 -25.94 -4.89 -16.23
N LEU A 48 -25.52 -4.07 -15.25
CA LEU A 48 -26.44 -3.24 -14.46
C LEU A 48 -27.15 -2.16 -15.30
N LYS A 49 -26.60 -1.75 -16.44
CA LYS A 49 -27.26 -0.85 -17.39
C LYS A 49 -28.22 -1.58 -18.32
N SER A 50 -28.13 -2.89 -18.40
CA SER A 50 -29.00 -3.71 -19.23
C SER A 50 -30.36 -3.88 -18.55
N LYS A 51 -31.44 -3.71 -19.31
CA LYS A 51 -32.81 -4.03 -18.85
C LYS A 51 -33.12 -5.54 -18.89
N LYS A 52 -32.16 -6.39 -19.26
CA LYS A 52 -32.33 -7.82 -19.47
C LYS A 52 -31.83 -8.59 -18.24
N LYS A 53 -32.45 -9.74 -17.97
CA LYS A 53 -31.99 -10.65 -16.93
C LYS A 53 -30.60 -11.20 -17.31
N ILE A 54 -29.62 -11.04 -16.45
CA ILE A 54 -28.22 -11.49 -16.58
C ILE A 54 -27.89 -12.35 -15.38
N ASP A 55 -27.23 -13.47 -15.62
CA ASP A 55 -26.62 -14.28 -14.54
C ASP A 55 -25.32 -13.59 -14.09
N MET A 56 -25.46 -12.77 -13.04
CA MET A 56 -24.36 -11.97 -12.51
C MET A 56 -23.22 -12.83 -11.97
N ARG A 57 -23.52 -13.99 -11.37
CA ARG A 57 -22.50 -14.90 -10.86
C ARG A 57 -21.65 -15.43 -12.01
N SER A 58 -22.27 -16.00 -13.03
CA SER A 58 -21.55 -16.53 -14.19
C SER A 58 -20.83 -15.44 -14.97
N LEU A 59 -21.41 -14.23 -15.08
CA LEU A 59 -20.77 -13.08 -15.70
C LEU A 59 -19.45 -12.72 -15.01
N VAL A 60 -19.47 -12.60 -13.67
CA VAL A 60 -18.29 -12.22 -12.89
C VAL A 60 -17.22 -13.30 -12.98
N ARG A 61 -17.57 -14.55 -12.74
CA ARG A 61 -16.63 -15.69 -12.74
C ARG A 61 -16.01 -15.88 -14.12
N GLY A 62 -16.83 -15.87 -15.17
CA GLY A 62 -16.35 -15.96 -16.54
C GLY A 62 -15.45 -14.80 -16.94
N ALA A 63 -15.77 -13.58 -16.50
CA ALA A 63 -14.94 -12.41 -16.76
C ALA A 63 -13.62 -12.44 -16.00
N LEU A 64 -13.57 -12.98 -14.77
CA LEU A 64 -12.30 -13.15 -14.04
C LEU A 64 -11.39 -14.19 -14.71
N LEU A 65 -11.98 -15.25 -15.26
CA LEU A 65 -11.25 -16.40 -15.80
C LEU A 65 -11.03 -16.36 -17.33
N HIS A 66 -11.49 -15.31 -18.05
CA HIS A 66 -11.45 -15.29 -19.51
C HIS A 66 -10.02 -15.42 -20.06
N ASP A 67 -9.03 -14.85 -19.37
CA ASP A 67 -7.61 -14.85 -19.70
C ASP A 67 -6.73 -15.69 -18.73
N TYR A 68 -7.32 -16.72 -18.12
CA TYR A 68 -6.65 -17.57 -17.14
C TYR A 68 -5.72 -18.61 -17.82
N TYR A 69 -4.73 -18.12 -18.59
CA TYR A 69 -3.82 -18.99 -19.37
C TYR A 69 -2.50 -19.35 -18.66
N LEU A 70 -2.11 -18.68 -17.55
CA LEU A 70 -1.01 -19.01 -16.65
C LEU A 70 0.39 -19.11 -17.30
N TYR A 71 0.70 -18.27 -18.29
CA TYR A 71 2.04 -18.16 -18.88
C TYR A 71 2.32 -16.74 -19.40
N ASP A 72 3.60 -16.37 -19.50
CA ASP A 72 3.99 -15.11 -20.16
C ASP A 72 4.12 -15.34 -21.68
N TRP A 73 3.19 -14.78 -22.45
CA TRP A 73 3.17 -14.91 -23.91
C TRP A 73 4.22 -14.02 -24.61
N HIS A 74 4.92 -13.14 -23.88
CA HIS A 74 6.04 -12.36 -24.41
C HIS A 74 7.34 -13.16 -24.40
N GLU A 75 7.40 -14.27 -23.71
CA GLU A 75 8.55 -15.19 -23.78
C GLU A 75 8.60 -15.87 -25.17
N ASN A 76 9.84 -15.99 -25.69
CA ASN A 76 10.08 -16.48 -27.06
C ASN A 76 10.01 -18.02 -27.12
N ASP A 77 8.88 -18.61 -26.71
CA ASP A 77 8.61 -20.03 -26.77
C ASP A 77 7.79 -20.38 -28.03
N LYS A 78 8.19 -21.46 -28.72
CA LYS A 78 7.47 -21.98 -29.90
C LYS A 78 6.01 -22.34 -29.60
N ASN A 79 5.70 -22.69 -28.37
CA ASN A 79 4.35 -23.01 -27.90
C ASN A 79 3.43 -21.78 -27.72
N HIS A 80 3.99 -20.56 -27.77
CA HIS A 80 3.24 -19.31 -27.64
C HIS A 80 2.94 -18.64 -28.99
N LYS A 81 3.41 -19.24 -30.09
CA LYS A 81 3.03 -18.79 -31.44
C LYS A 81 1.51 -18.93 -31.62
N LEU A 82 0.86 -17.89 -32.14
CA LEU A 82 -0.59 -17.82 -32.29
C LEU A 82 -1.36 -17.62 -30.97
N HIS A 83 -0.76 -16.99 -29.93
CA HIS A 83 -1.40 -16.67 -28.66
C HIS A 83 -2.85 -16.16 -28.82
N GLY A 84 -3.08 -15.20 -29.71
CA GLY A 84 -4.42 -14.63 -29.98
C GLY A 84 -5.51 -15.63 -30.37
N TYR A 85 -5.14 -16.85 -30.82
CA TYR A 85 -6.08 -17.89 -31.21
C TYR A 85 -6.21 -19.02 -30.20
N ILE A 86 -5.15 -19.28 -29.40
CA ILE A 86 -5.08 -20.46 -28.53
C ILE A 86 -5.28 -20.15 -27.05
N HIS A 87 -5.06 -18.88 -26.61
CA HIS A 87 -5.12 -18.55 -25.18
C HIS A 87 -6.50 -18.84 -24.57
N ALA A 88 -7.59 -18.56 -25.29
CA ALA A 88 -8.96 -18.83 -24.80
C ALA A 88 -9.20 -20.33 -24.53
N LYS A 89 -8.59 -21.22 -25.34
CA LYS A 89 -8.66 -22.67 -25.10
C LYS A 89 -7.88 -23.06 -23.85
N ARG A 90 -6.66 -22.53 -23.71
CA ARG A 90 -5.82 -22.79 -22.52
C ARG A 90 -6.42 -22.22 -21.25
N ALA A 91 -6.98 -21.00 -21.32
CA ALA A 91 -7.68 -20.39 -20.21
C ALA A 91 -8.86 -21.30 -19.76
N LEU A 92 -9.63 -21.85 -20.69
CA LEU A 92 -10.71 -22.77 -20.37
C LEU A 92 -10.19 -24.06 -19.71
N GLU A 93 -9.17 -24.69 -20.27
CA GLU A 93 -8.56 -25.91 -19.74
C GLU A 93 -8.03 -25.72 -18.31
N ASN A 94 -7.34 -24.61 -18.05
CA ASN A 94 -6.86 -24.25 -16.71
C ASN A 94 -8.00 -23.95 -15.75
N ALA A 95 -8.99 -23.18 -16.18
CA ALA A 95 -10.14 -22.82 -15.36
C ALA A 95 -11.02 -24.03 -15.01
N GLU A 96 -11.19 -24.98 -15.92
CA GLU A 96 -11.89 -26.25 -15.65
C GLU A 96 -11.15 -27.12 -14.63
N LYS A 97 -9.83 -27.11 -14.66
CA LYS A 97 -9.00 -27.85 -13.70
C LYS A 97 -9.08 -27.30 -12.29
N ASP A 98 -9.08 -25.98 -12.16
CA ASP A 98 -8.92 -25.32 -10.85
C ASP A 98 -10.26 -24.86 -10.25
N PHE A 99 -11.30 -24.68 -11.09
CA PHE A 99 -12.61 -24.17 -10.67
C PHE A 99 -13.74 -24.96 -11.34
N GLY A 100 -14.80 -25.25 -10.60
CA GLY A 100 -16.02 -25.82 -11.20
C GLY A 100 -16.71 -24.78 -12.08
N LEU A 101 -16.83 -25.04 -13.38
CA LEU A 101 -17.44 -24.12 -14.35
C LEU A 101 -18.83 -24.62 -14.80
N ASN A 102 -19.75 -23.67 -14.97
CA ASN A 102 -21.02 -23.91 -15.67
C ASN A 102 -20.93 -23.59 -17.17
N ASP A 103 -21.99 -23.87 -17.92
CA ASP A 103 -22.00 -23.67 -19.39
C ASP A 103 -21.86 -22.22 -19.81
N VAL A 104 -22.37 -21.26 -19.02
CA VAL A 104 -22.24 -19.81 -19.27
C VAL A 104 -20.80 -19.37 -19.08
N GLU A 105 -20.15 -19.79 -17.99
CA GLU A 105 -18.75 -19.50 -17.70
C GLU A 105 -17.84 -20.08 -18.79
N ARG A 106 -18.07 -21.33 -19.23
CA ARG A 106 -17.36 -21.95 -20.35
C ARG A 106 -17.49 -21.17 -21.63
N ASP A 107 -18.70 -20.74 -21.97
CA ASP A 107 -18.96 -19.97 -23.19
C ASP A 107 -18.24 -18.60 -23.15
N ILE A 108 -18.23 -17.94 -21.99
CA ILE A 108 -17.52 -16.68 -21.78
C ILE A 108 -16.03 -16.90 -22.05
N ILE A 109 -15.39 -17.81 -21.30
CA ILE A 109 -13.95 -18.03 -21.37
C ILE A 109 -13.53 -18.42 -22.79
N PHE A 110 -14.27 -19.32 -23.43
CA PHE A 110 -13.88 -19.85 -24.73
C PHE A 110 -14.14 -18.88 -25.90
N LYS A 111 -15.10 -17.96 -25.75
CA LYS A 111 -15.55 -17.11 -26.86
C LYS A 111 -15.36 -15.62 -26.65
N HIS A 112 -14.68 -15.19 -25.57
CA HIS A 112 -14.49 -13.77 -25.28
C HIS A 112 -13.81 -13.00 -26.42
N MET A 113 -13.01 -13.68 -27.25
CA MET A 113 -12.32 -13.08 -28.41
C MET A 113 -13.23 -12.81 -29.63
N PHE A 114 -14.54 -13.07 -29.56
CA PHE A 114 -15.43 -12.72 -30.66
C PHE A 114 -15.40 -11.20 -30.99
N PRO A 115 -15.32 -10.78 -32.26
CA PRO A 115 -15.41 -11.54 -33.53
C PRO A 115 -14.06 -12.02 -34.09
N LEU A 116 -12.93 -11.80 -33.44
CA LEU A 116 -11.61 -12.28 -33.91
C LEU A 116 -11.61 -13.82 -34.00
N ASN A 117 -12.29 -14.46 -33.06
CA ASN A 117 -12.59 -15.89 -33.12
C ASN A 117 -13.99 -16.05 -33.74
N ILE A 118 -14.13 -16.83 -34.82
CA ILE A 118 -15.37 -16.99 -35.62
C ILE A 118 -16.50 -17.68 -34.84
N ARG A 119 -16.30 -18.00 -33.56
CA ARG A 119 -17.28 -18.71 -32.73
C ARG A 119 -18.26 -17.75 -32.08
N PHE A 120 -19.52 -17.79 -32.49
CA PHE A 120 -20.57 -16.92 -31.95
C PHE A 120 -20.84 -17.20 -30.47
N PRO A 121 -20.89 -16.17 -29.62
CA PRO A 121 -21.40 -16.28 -28.25
C PRO A 121 -22.80 -16.86 -28.19
N ARG A 122 -23.03 -17.79 -27.24
CA ARG A 122 -24.34 -18.39 -27.02
C ARG A 122 -25.16 -17.60 -26.00
N TYR A 123 -24.47 -17.04 -25.00
CA TYR A 123 -25.10 -16.35 -23.88
C TYR A 123 -24.86 -14.83 -23.94
N ARG A 124 -25.78 -14.08 -23.34
CA ARG A 124 -25.70 -12.61 -23.29
C ARG A 124 -24.50 -12.14 -22.48
N GLU A 125 -24.19 -12.86 -21.43
CA GLU A 125 -23.04 -12.67 -20.56
C GLU A 125 -21.76 -12.65 -21.37
N THR A 126 -21.62 -13.57 -22.31
CA THR A 126 -20.44 -13.63 -23.20
C THR A 126 -20.31 -12.37 -24.05
N TYR A 127 -21.40 -11.83 -24.62
CA TYR A 127 -21.35 -10.57 -25.38
C TYR A 127 -20.94 -9.39 -24.49
N ILE A 128 -21.42 -9.36 -23.25
CA ILE A 128 -21.05 -8.31 -22.28
C ILE A 128 -19.56 -8.37 -21.97
N VAL A 129 -19.01 -9.57 -21.71
CA VAL A 129 -17.59 -9.74 -21.44
C VAL A 129 -16.74 -9.38 -22.66
N CYS A 130 -17.12 -9.81 -23.88
CA CYS A 130 -16.44 -9.40 -25.12
C CYS A 130 -16.37 -7.87 -25.29
N MET A 131 -17.44 -7.14 -24.95
CA MET A 131 -17.44 -5.67 -25.01
C MET A 131 -16.58 -5.05 -23.91
N ALA A 132 -16.65 -5.60 -22.70
CA ALA A 132 -15.88 -5.14 -21.57
C ALA A 132 -14.38 -5.32 -21.81
N ASP A 133 -13.96 -6.50 -22.25
CA ASP A 133 -12.59 -6.84 -22.59
C ASP A 133 -12.01 -5.87 -23.63
N LYS A 134 -12.66 -5.71 -24.78
CA LYS A 134 -12.23 -4.76 -25.82
C LYS A 134 -12.08 -3.34 -25.29
N LYS A 135 -13.03 -2.89 -24.47
CA LYS A 135 -12.98 -1.57 -23.88
C LYS A 135 -11.83 -1.40 -22.92
N CYS A 136 -11.53 -2.42 -22.11
CA CYS A 136 -10.38 -2.43 -21.19
C CYS A 136 -9.08 -2.45 -22.00
N SER A 137 -8.93 -3.34 -22.98
CA SER A 137 -7.75 -3.43 -23.84
C SER A 137 -7.46 -2.14 -24.61
N MET A 138 -8.47 -1.47 -25.18
CA MET A 138 -8.30 -0.17 -25.85
C MET A 138 -7.81 0.93 -24.89
N LYS A 139 -8.25 0.94 -23.65
CA LYS A 139 -7.77 1.88 -22.63
C LYS A 139 -6.32 1.60 -22.24
N ASP A 140 -5.92 0.34 -22.25
CA ASP A 140 -4.59 -0.10 -21.89
C ASP A 140 -3.55 0.37 -22.91
N PHE A 141 -3.90 0.44 -24.19
CA PHE A 141 -3.05 1.00 -25.25
C PHE A 141 -2.90 2.53 -25.18
N ASN A 142 -3.92 3.27 -24.75
CA ASN A 142 -3.95 4.73 -24.85
C ASN A 142 -3.45 5.47 -23.60
N LYS A 143 -3.25 4.80 -22.47
CA LYS A 143 -2.78 5.43 -21.23
C LYS A 143 -1.68 4.59 -20.59
N ARG A 144 -0.49 5.19 -20.41
CA ARG A 144 0.53 4.77 -19.45
C ARG A 144 0.03 4.91 -18.00
N GLU A 145 -1.24 4.70 -17.73
CA GLU A 145 -1.78 4.64 -16.38
C GLU A 145 -1.59 3.21 -15.88
N ASN A 146 -0.67 3.05 -14.94
CA ASN A 146 -0.51 1.82 -14.16
C ASN A 146 -1.87 1.36 -13.65
N CYS A 147 -2.31 0.16 -14.01
CA CYS A 147 -3.47 -0.50 -13.38
C CYS A 147 -3.21 -0.87 -11.93
N GLU A 148 -1.95 -1.00 -11.56
CA GLU A 148 -1.55 -1.03 -10.15
C GLU A 148 -2.10 0.19 -9.41
N ASN A 149 -2.18 1.37 -10.06
CA ASN A 149 -2.88 2.54 -9.52
C ASN A 149 -4.41 2.47 -9.61
N LYS A 150 -5.00 1.56 -10.44
CA LYS A 150 -6.48 1.39 -10.52
C LYS A 150 -7.01 0.19 -9.77
N LEU A 151 -6.15 -0.77 -9.45
CA LEU A 151 -6.37 -1.73 -8.37
C LEU A 151 -6.08 -1.09 -7.01
N ALA A 152 -5.16 -0.12 -6.95
CA ALA A 152 -5.05 0.84 -5.85
C ALA A 152 -6.20 1.90 -5.85
N ASP A 153 -6.87 2.15 -6.97
CA ASP A 153 -8.18 2.83 -7.10
C ASP A 153 -9.35 1.82 -6.97
N GLY A 154 -9.05 0.56 -6.79
CA GLY A 154 -9.99 -0.52 -6.50
C GLY A 154 -10.42 -0.46 -5.04
N GLU A 155 -11.55 0.16 -4.83
CA GLU A 155 -12.41 -0.04 -3.70
C GLU A 155 -12.56 -1.53 -3.41
N ASP A 156 -12.16 -1.93 -2.25
CA ASP A 156 -12.62 -3.07 -1.43
C ASP A 156 -12.81 -4.45 -2.11
N LEU A 157 -11.70 -5.06 -2.51
CA LEU A 157 -11.52 -6.51 -2.44
C LEU A 157 -11.25 -6.91 -0.97
N GLY A 158 -12.19 -6.64 -0.03
CA GLY A 158 -11.89 -6.61 1.39
C GLY A 158 -10.66 -5.74 1.66
N LYS A 159 -10.78 -4.63 2.37
CA LYS A 159 -9.70 -3.65 2.59
C LYS A 159 -8.33 -4.33 2.57
N ARG A 160 -7.45 -4.05 1.60
CA ARG A 160 -6.08 -4.62 1.57
C ARG A 160 -5.40 -4.45 2.92
N PHE A 161 -5.78 -3.38 3.61
CA PHE A 161 -5.35 -3.08 4.97
C PHE A 161 -6.58 -2.81 5.83
N THR A 162 -6.65 -3.40 6.99
CA THR A 162 -7.65 -3.10 8.02
C THR A 162 -7.12 -2.07 9.01
N ASP A 163 -5.80 -2.02 9.14
CA ASP A 163 -5.08 -1.23 10.11
C ASP A 163 -4.07 -0.30 9.42
N ILE A 164 -4.12 0.98 9.75
CA ILE A 164 -3.15 1.96 9.28
C ILE A 164 -2.33 2.42 10.47
N VAL A 165 -1.08 2.03 10.46
CA VAL A 165 -0.13 2.27 11.54
C VAL A 165 0.84 3.36 11.11
N PHE A 166 1.12 4.30 11.98
CA PHE A 166 1.98 5.44 11.69
C PHE A 166 3.19 5.45 12.62
N ASP A 167 4.33 5.82 12.09
CA ASP A 167 5.35 6.43 12.91
C ASP A 167 4.87 7.80 13.39
N PHE A 168 5.49 8.34 14.43
CA PHE A 168 5.04 9.59 15.05
C PHE A 168 5.83 10.80 14.56
N ASP A 169 7.12 10.82 14.84
CA ASP A 169 8.01 11.94 14.56
C ASP A 169 8.37 12.02 13.08
N GLY A 170 8.24 13.20 12.46
CA GLY A 170 8.47 13.34 11.03
C GLY A 170 7.35 12.78 10.15
N THR A 171 6.46 11.95 10.71
CA THR A 171 5.34 11.33 10.00
C THR A 171 4.02 12.04 10.30
N LEU A 172 3.54 11.96 11.52
CA LEU A 172 2.33 12.67 11.97
C LEU A 172 2.62 14.05 12.55
N VAL A 173 3.74 14.18 13.25
CA VAL A 173 4.15 15.39 13.98
C VAL A 173 5.45 15.92 13.41
N ASP A 174 5.50 17.22 13.18
CA ASP A 174 6.72 17.93 12.80
C ASP A 174 7.51 18.30 14.07
N THR A 175 8.58 17.57 14.28
CA THR A 175 9.53 17.76 15.39
C THR A 175 10.85 18.37 14.94
N SER A 176 10.98 18.68 13.64
CA SER A 176 12.24 19.14 13.04
C SER A 176 12.79 20.41 13.70
N ASP A 177 11.94 21.41 13.92
CA ASP A 177 12.35 22.66 14.56
C ASP A 177 12.81 22.45 16.00
N ALA A 178 12.11 21.59 16.76
CA ALA A 178 12.47 21.26 18.12
C ALA A 178 13.84 20.56 18.18
N ILE A 179 14.07 19.60 17.27
CA ILE A 179 15.35 18.89 17.15
C ILE A 179 16.48 19.87 16.83
N ILE A 180 16.31 20.73 15.84
CA ILE A 180 17.34 21.70 15.42
C ILE A 180 17.67 22.68 16.56
N LYS A 181 16.65 23.21 17.25
CA LYS A 181 16.83 24.09 18.41
C LYS A 181 17.56 23.40 19.56
N THR A 182 17.21 22.14 19.83
CA THR A 182 17.89 21.32 20.85
C THR A 182 19.36 21.15 20.51
N TRP A 183 19.69 20.78 19.28
CA TRP A 183 21.05 20.64 18.83
C TRP A 183 21.83 21.95 18.99
N ARG A 184 21.28 23.04 18.48
CA ARG A 184 21.92 24.37 18.57
C ARG A 184 22.16 24.74 20.02
N TYR A 185 21.16 24.57 20.89
CA TYR A 185 21.29 24.91 22.30
C TYR A 185 22.37 24.06 22.98
N THR A 186 22.31 22.74 22.80
CA THR A 186 23.27 21.82 23.42
C THR A 186 24.69 22.08 22.91
N LEU A 187 24.87 22.28 21.60
CA LEU A 187 26.18 22.58 21.01
C LEU A 187 26.78 23.87 21.57
N LYS A 188 25.96 24.89 21.86
CA LYS A 188 26.43 26.13 22.50
C LYS A 188 26.96 25.90 23.91
N GLU A 189 26.34 24.98 24.70
CA GLU A 189 26.85 24.61 26.01
C GLU A 189 28.23 23.92 25.91
N TYR A 190 28.54 23.28 24.78
CA TYR A 190 29.86 22.69 24.47
C TYR A 190 30.81 23.64 23.75
N GLY A 191 30.44 24.92 23.62
CA GLY A 191 31.29 25.96 23.02
C GLY A 191 31.23 26.01 21.49
N TYR A 192 30.30 25.36 20.84
CA TYR A 192 30.13 25.40 19.38
C TYR A 192 28.91 26.23 18.99
N ASP A 193 29.04 27.05 17.96
CA ASP A 193 27.93 27.86 17.42
C ASP A 193 27.73 27.58 15.92
N PHE A 194 26.68 26.81 15.62
CA PHE A 194 26.26 26.49 14.26
C PHE A 194 24.91 27.15 13.95
N THR A 195 24.70 27.50 12.69
CA THR A 195 23.39 28.01 12.25
C THR A 195 22.36 26.89 12.14
N GLU A 196 21.09 27.23 12.30
CA GLU A 196 19.99 26.28 12.17
C GLU A 196 19.93 25.64 10.78
N ASP A 197 20.17 26.43 9.71
CA ASP A 197 20.22 25.91 8.35
C ASP A 197 21.31 24.86 8.15
N TYR A 198 22.50 25.07 8.74
CA TYR A 198 23.59 24.11 8.67
C TYR A 198 23.25 22.83 9.43
N LEU A 199 22.72 22.97 10.63
CA LEU A 199 22.30 21.82 11.46
C LEU A 199 21.19 21.02 10.79
N SER A 200 20.20 21.67 10.17
CA SER A 200 19.07 21.00 9.53
C SER A 200 19.49 19.99 8.47
N GLY A 201 20.59 20.22 7.79
CA GLY A 201 21.16 19.32 6.79
C GLY A 201 21.90 18.10 7.36
N ILE A 202 22.19 18.10 8.66
CA ILE A 202 23.06 17.10 9.31
C ILE A 202 22.29 16.25 10.33
N VAL A 203 21.50 16.90 11.19
CA VAL A 203 20.98 16.25 12.40
C VAL A 203 19.61 15.59 12.22
N ASN A 204 18.88 15.90 11.16
CA ASN A 204 17.57 15.33 10.92
C ASN A 204 17.70 13.87 10.45
N GLY A 205 17.17 12.95 11.26
CA GLY A 205 17.16 11.51 10.96
C GLY A 205 18.52 10.82 11.05
N VAL A 206 19.47 11.42 11.77
CA VAL A 206 20.83 10.88 11.98
C VAL A 206 21.06 10.68 13.47
N SER A 207 21.75 9.60 13.84
CA SER A 207 22.07 9.35 15.26
C SER A 207 22.96 10.45 15.83
N ILE A 208 22.89 10.64 17.16
CA ILE A 208 23.69 11.68 17.84
C ILE A 208 25.17 11.46 17.58
N GLU A 209 25.68 10.26 17.72
CA GLU A 209 27.09 9.91 17.53
C GLU A 209 27.57 10.27 16.12
N ARG A 210 26.77 9.91 15.11
CA ARG A 210 27.10 10.22 13.70
C ARG A 210 27.03 11.70 13.42
N SER A 211 26.06 12.41 13.97
CA SER A 211 25.93 13.86 13.82
C SER A 211 27.12 14.59 14.45
N LEU A 212 27.55 14.19 15.66
CA LEU A 212 28.74 14.73 16.32
C LEU A 212 30.00 14.50 15.49
N SER A 213 30.15 13.30 14.92
CA SER A 213 31.27 12.98 14.02
C SER A 213 31.31 13.87 12.80
N ILE A 214 30.16 14.12 12.15
CA ILE A 214 30.04 15.00 10.97
C ILE A 214 30.35 16.47 11.34
N LEU A 215 29.87 16.90 12.51
CA LEU A 215 30.11 18.27 13.01
C LEU A 215 31.53 18.48 13.55
N GLY A 216 32.33 17.43 13.70
CA GLY A 216 33.67 17.50 14.28
C GLY A 216 33.68 17.82 15.79
N VAL A 217 32.57 17.54 16.47
CA VAL A 217 32.41 17.79 17.91
C VAL A 217 32.91 16.59 18.68
N LYS A 218 33.78 16.84 19.67
CA LYS A 218 34.25 15.80 20.58
C LYS A 218 33.20 15.53 21.66
N ASP A 219 32.72 14.29 21.74
CA ASP A 219 31.85 13.84 22.80
C ASP A 219 32.67 13.51 24.06
N ASP A 220 32.22 14.02 25.20
CA ASP A 220 32.77 13.71 26.52
C ASP A 220 32.05 12.51 27.19
N GLY A 221 31.17 11.82 26.42
CA GLY A 221 30.34 10.73 26.90
C GLY A 221 29.02 11.20 27.57
N ASN A 222 28.78 12.50 27.64
CA ASN A 222 27.59 13.09 28.28
C ASN A 222 26.68 13.84 27.30
N PHE A 223 27.11 14.04 26.06
CA PHE A 223 26.38 14.88 25.09
C PHE A 223 24.95 14.36 24.88
N ALA A 224 24.78 13.07 24.69
CA ALA A 224 23.45 12.47 24.47
C ALA A 224 22.51 12.73 25.65
N LYS A 225 22.99 12.56 26.87
CA LYS A 225 22.22 12.86 28.09
C LYS A 225 21.83 14.34 28.16
N LYS A 226 22.78 15.23 27.90
CA LYS A 226 22.56 16.66 27.91
C LYS A 226 21.62 17.11 26.81
N TRP A 227 21.75 16.52 25.62
CA TRP A 227 20.84 16.74 24.51
C TRP A 227 19.41 16.37 24.88
N LEU A 228 19.22 15.21 25.53
CA LEU A 228 17.90 14.74 25.95
C LEU A 228 17.27 15.69 26.99
N GLU A 229 18.06 16.13 28.00
CA GLU A 229 17.62 17.12 28.99
C GLU A 229 17.17 18.43 28.33
N ASN A 230 17.92 18.90 27.33
CA ASN A 230 17.60 20.12 26.60
C ASN A 230 16.44 19.93 25.62
N HIS A 231 16.23 18.71 25.09
CA HIS A 231 15.14 18.43 24.18
C HIS A 231 13.77 18.71 24.79
N GLY A 232 13.60 18.40 26.06
CA GLY A 232 12.39 18.70 26.81
C GLY A 232 11.96 20.17 26.82
N ARG A 233 12.91 21.11 26.58
CA ARG A 233 12.61 22.55 26.52
C ARG A 233 11.94 23.00 25.22
N PHE A 234 12.20 22.29 24.12
CA PHE A 234 11.78 22.74 22.77
C PHE A 234 10.66 21.87 22.20
N ILE A 235 10.49 20.65 22.68
CA ILE A 235 9.56 19.69 22.08
C ILE A 235 8.10 20.09 22.20
N GLY A 236 7.75 20.89 23.20
CA GLY A 236 6.41 21.45 23.34
C GLY A 236 5.97 22.36 22.17
N GLU A 237 6.91 22.73 21.28
CA GLU A 237 6.63 23.46 20.05
C GLU A 237 6.23 22.53 18.87
N ALA A 238 6.37 21.21 19.03
CA ALA A 238 5.99 20.24 18.02
C ALA A 238 4.51 20.32 17.67
N LYS A 239 4.17 20.17 16.40
CA LYS A 239 2.80 20.30 15.89
C LYS A 239 2.50 19.20 14.88
N TYR A 240 1.23 18.80 14.81
CA TYR A 240 0.79 17.95 13.72
C TYR A 240 1.09 18.58 12.36
N PHE A 241 1.53 17.79 11.40
CA PHE A 241 1.50 18.23 10.01
C PHE A 241 0.07 18.57 9.60
N LYS A 242 -0.08 19.58 8.76
CA LYS A 242 -1.41 20.10 8.33
C LYS A 242 -2.33 19.03 7.71
N ASP A 243 -1.75 17.96 7.18
CA ASP A 243 -2.48 16.85 6.54
C ASP A 243 -2.72 15.65 7.48
N ALA A 244 -2.14 15.62 8.68
CA ALA A 244 -2.26 14.50 9.62
C ALA A 244 -3.68 14.36 10.19
N LEU A 245 -4.16 15.32 10.96
CA LEU A 245 -5.47 15.23 11.60
C LEU A 245 -6.64 15.06 10.61
N PRO A 246 -6.68 15.76 9.44
CA PRO A 246 -7.70 15.52 8.43
C PRO A 246 -7.65 14.09 7.84
N LEU A 247 -6.47 13.47 7.75
CA LEU A 247 -6.36 12.09 7.33
C LEU A 247 -6.86 11.12 8.41
N LEU A 248 -6.39 11.25 9.65
CA LEU A 248 -6.81 10.40 10.77
C LEU A 248 -8.34 10.41 10.92
N GLY A 249 -8.96 11.59 10.87
CA GLY A 249 -10.41 11.74 10.92
C GLY A 249 -11.13 11.07 9.74
N TYR A 250 -10.56 11.12 8.54
CA TYR A 250 -11.09 10.41 7.37
C TYR A 250 -10.99 8.90 7.52
N LEU A 251 -9.83 8.38 7.92
CA LEU A 251 -9.58 6.95 8.05
C LEU A 251 -10.49 6.32 9.10
N ARG A 252 -10.67 7.00 10.25
CA ARG A 252 -11.57 6.54 11.31
C ARG A 252 -13.02 6.48 10.85
N LYS A 253 -13.50 7.49 10.14
CA LYS A 253 -14.85 7.50 9.53
C LYS A 253 -15.01 6.42 8.46
N SER A 254 -13.93 6.02 7.82
CA SER A 254 -13.92 4.94 6.82
C SER A 254 -13.75 3.55 7.46
N GLY A 255 -13.75 3.45 8.81
CA GLY A 255 -13.72 2.19 9.54
C GLY A 255 -12.34 1.49 9.55
N TYR A 256 -11.23 2.25 9.39
CA TYR A 256 -9.89 1.75 9.63
C TYR A 256 -9.55 1.84 11.11
N ARG A 257 -8.85 0.82 11.65
CA ARG A 257 -8.18 0.93 12.95
C ARG A 257 -6.88 1.71 12.75
N LEU A 258 -6.57 2.57 13.70
CA LEU A 258 -5.42 3.46 13.61
C LEU A 258 -4.45 3.16 14.75
N GLY A 259 -3.17 3.09 14.41
CA GLY A 259 -2.11 2.87 15.39
C GLY A 259 -0.95 3.82 15.24
N ILE A 260 -0.17 3.91 16.32
CA ILE A 260 1.15 4.53 16.33
C ILE A 260 2.16 3.49 16.80
N VAL A 261 3.30 3.41 16.10
CA VAL A 261 4.47 2.66 16.53
C VAL A 261 5.66 3.62 16.47
N THR A 262 6.19 4.01 17.62
CA THR A 262 7.24 5.02 17.74
C THR A 262 8.45 4.51 18.49
N SER A 263 9.63 5.06 18.19
CA SER A 263 10.86 4.82 18.93
C SER A 263 10.98 5.69 20.19
N ARG A 264 9.94 6.43 20.56
CA ARG A 264 9.93 7.22 21.79
C ARG A 264 9.64 6.36 23.02
N PRO A 265 10.38 6.56 24.11
CA PRO A 265 10.04 5.96 25.40
C PRO A 265 8.80 6.63 25.99
N LYS A 266 8.14 5.93 26.91
CA LYS A 266 6.91 6.37 27.56
C LYS A 266 7.02 7.75 28.21
N SER A 267 8.14 8.00 28.90
CA SER A 267 8.39 9.27 29.55
C SER A 267 8.39 10.47 28.59
N GLU A 268 8.96 10.28 27.40
CA GLU A 268 8.96 11.32 26.37
C GLU A 268 7.60 11.44 25.72
N TYR A 269 6.96 10.31 25.42
CA TYR A 269 5.64 10.29 24.79
C TYR A 269 4.59 11.04 25.67
N GLU A 270 4.56 10.76 26.96
CA GLU A 270 3.66 11.43 27.90
C GLU A 270 3.97 12.92 28.06
N ALA A 271 5.26 13.29 28.12
CA ALA A 271 5.65 14.70 28.22
C ALA A 271 5.25 15.52 26.97
N TYR A 272 5.28 14.93 25.79
CA TYR A 272 5.08 15.62 24.51
C TYR A 272 3.66 15.54 23.98
N LEU A 273 2.98 14.47 24.29
CA LEU A 273 1.63 14.23 23.81
C LEU A 273 0.54 14.83 24.68
N ALA A 274 0.86 15.22 25.93
CA ALA A 274 -0.12 15.90 26.78
C ALA A 274 -0.78 17.08 26.09
N GLY A 275 -0.06 17.77 25.16
CA GLY A 275 -0.60 18.86 24.33
C GLY A 275 -1.18 18.47 22.98
N LEU A 276 -0.80 17.29 22.44
CA LEU A 276 -1.20 16.86 21.10
C LEU A 276 -2.40 15.91 21.07
N HIS A 277 -2.71 15.29 22.21
CA HIS A 277 -3.87 14.40 22.39
C HIS A 277 -4.00 13.32 21.30
N ALA A 278 -2.89 12.66 20.91
CA ALA A 278 -2.89 11.65 19.85
C ALA A 278 -3.81 10.46 20.17
N GLU A 279 -3.98 10.14 21.45
CA GLU A 279 -4.88 9.11 21.97
C GLU A 279 -6.36 9.32 21.58
N LYS A 280 -6.74 10.55 21.20
CA LYS A 280 -8.09 10.83 20.68
C LYS A 280 -8.30 10.37 19.25
N TYR A 281 -7.21 10.14 18.52
CA TYR A 281 -7.23 9.89 17.08
C TYR A 281 -6.82 8.48 16.71
N VAL A 282 -6.10 7.76 17.58
CA VAL A 282 -5.64 6.39 17.34
C VAL A 282 -6.17 5.42 18.38
N ASP A 283 -6.22 4.13 18.02
CA ASP A 283 -6.79 3.09 18.85
C ASP A 283 -5.69 2.37 19.68
N ILE A 284 -4.47 2.30 19.16
CA ILE A 284 -3.34 1.60 19.77
C ILE A 284 -2.09 2.44 19.59
N VAL A 285 -1.26 2.50 20.63
CA VAL A 285 0.08 3.08 20.61
C VAL A 285 1.05 2.06 21.13
N VAL A 286 2.15 1.82 20.42
CA VAL A 286 3.29 1.01 20.85
C VAL A 286 4.49 1.91 21.02
N LEU A 287 5.07 1.91 22.22
CA LEU A 287 6.18 2.74 22.64
C LEU A 287 7.49 1.93 22.66
N ALA A 288 8.61 2.62 22.66
CA ALA A 288 9.93 1.96 22.69
C ALA A 288 10.10 1.01 23.89
N ASP A 289 9.55 1.37 25.04
CA ASP A 289 9.67 0.58 26.29
C ASP A 289 8.88 -0.74 26.24
N GLU A 290 8.02 -0.94 25.24
CA GLU A 290 7.21 -2.15 25.10
C GLU A 290 7.90 -3.26 24.32
N THR A 291 9.09 -3.00 23.77
CA THR A 291 9.85 -3.93 22.92
C THR A 291 11.32 -3.96 23.32
N GLU A 292 11.94 -5.15 23.19
CA GLU A 292 13.38 -5.30 23.44
C GLU A 292 14.21 -4.79 22.26
N LYS A 293 13.69 -5.00 21.04
CA LYS A 293 14.32 -4.53 19.82
C LYS A 293 13.51 -3.39 19.21
N HIS A 294 14.24 -2.50 18.55
CA HIS A 294 13.66 -1.30 17.95
C HIS A 294 13.81 -1.32 16.44
N LYS A 295 13.07 -0.43 15.72
CA LYS A 295 13.20 -0.26 14.28
C LYS A 295 14.69 -0.17 13.86
N PRO A 296 15.17 -0.94 12.90
CA PRO A 296 14.44 -1.64 11.83
C PRO A 296 13.97 -3.07 12.14
N ASP A 297 14.08 -3.57 13.38
CA ASP A 297 13.56 -4.89 13.75
C ASP A 297 12.02 -4.92 13.63
N PRO A 298 11.38 -6.04 13.26
CA PRO A 298 9.93 -6.14 13.12
C PRO A 298 9.17 -6.12 14.46
N GLU A 299 9.83 -6.37 15.59
CA GLU A 299 9.20 -6.53 16.90
C GLU A 299 8.20 -5.42 17.28
N PRO A 300 8.45 -4.11 17.02
CA PRO A 300 7.47 -3.07 17.31
C PRO A 300 6.14 -3.23 16.54
N LEU A 301 6.18 -3.70 15.30
CA LEU A 301 4.98 -3.97 14.52
C LEU A 301 4.32 -5.29 14.91
N GLU A 302 5.10 -6.29 15.29
CA GLU A 302 4.59 -7.55 15.85
C GLU A 302 3.83 -7.29 17.15
N LYS A 303 4.36 -6.41 18.00
CA LYS A 303 3.70 -5.97 19.23
C LYS A 303 2.38 -5.24 18.95
N TYR A 304 2.38 -4.36 17.94
CA TYR A 304 1.14 -3.75 17.47
C TYR A 304 0.10 -4.79 17.03
N ALA A 305 0.51 -5.74 16.20
CA ALA A 305 -0.38 -6.78 15.68
C ALA A 305 -0.93 -7.68 16.79
N GLU A 306 -0.13 -7.96 17.83
CA GLU A 306 -0.55 -8.66 19.05
C GLU A 306 -1.67 -7.90 19.76
N HIS A 307 -1.46 -6.59 20.05
CA HIS A 307 -2.47 -5.75 20.71
C HIS A 307 -3.74 -5.58 19.89
N ALA A 308 -3.61 -5.50 18.57
CA ALA A 308 -4.73 -5.32 17.64
C ALA A 308 -5.50 -6.62 17.34
N GLY A 309 -4.88 -7.78 17.57
CA GLY A 309 -5.42 -9.08 17.17
C GLY A 309 -5.55 -9.22 15.64
N VAL A 310 -4.56 -8.70 14.87
CA VAL A 310 -4.58 -8.70 13.40
C VAL A 310 -3.34 -9.36 12.82
N LYS A 311 -3.40 -9.69 11.53
CA LYS A 311 -2.23 -10.14 10.80
C LYS A 311 -1.44 -8.93 10.31
N LEU A 312 -0.13 -9.01 10.35
CA LEU A 312 0.77 -7.96 9.85
C LEU A 312 0.55 -7.66 8.35
N THR A 313 0.14 -8.65 7.56
CA THR A 313 -0.24 -8.47 6.15
C THR A 313 -1.44 -7.55 5.94
N ASP A 314 -2.26 -7.37 6.95
CA ASP A 314 -3.45 -6.52 6.92
C ASP A 314 -3.16 -5.10 7.45
N CYS A 315 -1.89 -4.82 7.79
CA CYS A 315 -1.41 -3.53 8.29
C CYS A 315 -0.65 -2.77 7.19
N LEU A 316 -0.90 -1.46 7.08
CA LEU A 316 -0.05 -0.53 6.33
C LEU A 316 0.73 0.33 7.32
N TYR A 317 2.06 0.21 7.31
CA TYR A 317 2.91 1.05 8.14
C TYR A 317 3.44 2.25 7.35
N VAL A 318 3.23 3.43 7.88
CA VAL A 318 3.59 4.71 7.26
C VAL A 318 4.68 5.37 8.11
N GLY A 319 5.83 5.63 7.51
CA GLY A 319 6.96 6.28 8.20
C GLY A 319 7.79 7.14 7.26
N ASP A 320 8.60 8.05 7.80
CA ASP A 320 9.46 8.96 7.06
C ASP A 320 10.94 8.56 7.07
N MET A 321 11.28 7.48 7.79
CA MET A 321 12.64 6.99 7.89
C MET A 321 12.84 5.66 7.14
N PRO A 322 14.05 5.40 6.58
CA PRO A 322 14.38 4.09 6.02
C PRO A 322 14.23 2.93 7.02
N THR A 323 14.41 3.18 8.31
CA THR A 323 14.24 2.21 9.40
C THR A 323 12.78 1.79 9.57
N ASP A 324 11.82 2.68 9.30
CA ASP A 324 10.38 2.35 9.31
C ASP A 324 10.05 1.36 8.21
N ILE A 325 10.56 1.62 7.01
CA ILE A 325 10.32 0.77 5.85
C ILE A 325 10.99 -0.59 6.00
N ALA A 326 12.21 -0.62 6.57
CA ALA A 326 12.89 -1.88 6.87
C ALA A 326 12.12 -2.71 7.92
N CYS A 327 11.59 -2.07 8.96
CA CYS A 327 10.74 -2.68 9.97
C CYS A 327 9.46 -3.27 9.36
N ALA A 328 8.74 -2.50 8.53
CA ALA A 328 7.54 -2.96 7.84
C ALA A 328 7.82 -4.17 6.94
N ASN A 329 8.89 -4.11 6.15
CA ASN A 329 9.27 -5.19 5.25
C ASN A 329 9.68 -6.46 6.00
N ALA A 330 10.44 -6.33 7.10
CA ALA A 330 10.81 -7.45 7.97
C ALA A 330 9.57 -8.09 8.61
N ALA A 331 8.59 -7.28 9.01
CA ALA A 331 7.31 -7.70 9.56
C ALA A 331 6.34 -8.25 8.49
N LYS A 332 6.67 -8.16 7.21
CA LYS A 332 5.76 -8.48 6.09
C LYS A 332 4.45 -7.68 6.09
N ALA A 333 4.48 -6.47 6.64
CA ALA A 333 3.42 -5.49 6.56
C ALA A 333 3.56 -4.67 5.27
N GLY A 334 2.49 -4.02 4.83
CA GLY A 334 2.58 -3.02 3.77
C GLY A 334 3.43 -1.83 4.23
N SER A 335 4.31 -1.32 3.37
CA SER A 335 5.25 -0.24 3.70
C SER A 335 4.97 1.02 2.88
N CYS A 336 4.84 2.18 3.56
CA CYS A 336 4.58 3.46 2.93
C CYS A 336 5.58 4.51 3.42
N PHE A 337 6.47 4.95 2.53
CA PHE A 337 7.46 5.97 2.82
C PHE A 337 6.90 7.36 2.54
N ILE A 338 6.74 8.18 3.59
CA ILE A 338 6.38 9.57 3.41
C ILE A 338 7.64 10.44 3.26
N ARG A 339 7.75 11.10 2.13
CA ARG A 339 8.90 11.95 1.81
C ARG A 339 8.67 13.36 2.30
N ARG A 340 9.21 13.69 3.45
CA ARG A 340 9.23 15.06 3.93
C ARG A 340 10.38 15.85 3.27
N GLY A 341 10.15 17.12 3.01
CA GLY A 341 11.17 18.00 2.41
C GLY A 341 11.72 17.50 1.06
N LYS A 342 13.04 17.38 0.96
CA LYS A 342 13.80 17.01 -0.26
C LYS A 342 14.13 15.51 -0.34
N ALA A 343 13.58 14.66 0.53
CA ALA A 343 13.86 13.23 0.54
C ALA A 343 13.57 12.58 -0.82
N LYS A 344 14.47 11.70 -1.27
CA LYS A 344 14.31 10.92 -2.50
C LYS A 344 13.36 9.74 -2.26
N PRO A 345 12.69 9.20 -3.31
CA PRO A 345 11.92 7.97 -3.17
C PRO A 345 12.80 6.83 -2.64
N LEU A 346 12.24 6.00 -1.77
CA LEU A 346 12.88 4.81 -1.24
C LEU A 346 12.37 3.59 -2.04
N PRO A 347 13.22 2.96 -2.88
CA PRO A 347 12.79 1.87 -3.75
C PRO A 347 12.28 0.63 -3.01
N GLN A 348 12.68 0.45 -1.74
CA GLN A 348 12.29 -0.68 -0.90
C GLN A 348 10.89 -0.53 -0.30
N ALA A 349 10.27 0.66 -0.39
CA ALA A 349 8.92 0.91 0.08
C ALA A 349 7.89 0.51 -1.00
N ASP A 350 6.82 -0.18 -0.60
CA ASP A 350 5.70 -0.48 -1.50
C ASP A 350 5.08 0.79 -2.07
N TYR A 351 4.99 1.83 -1.23
CA TYR A 351 4.46 3.13 -1.62
C TYR A 351 5.41 4.26 -1.23
N ASN A 352 5.49 5.27 -2.09
CA ASN A 352 6.21 6.51 -1.83
C ASN A 352 5.26 7.69 -2.02
N ILE A 353 5.00 8.44 -0.94
CA ILE A 353 4.08 9.58 -0.93
C ILE A 353 4.80 10.87 -0.55
N ARG A 354 4.24 12.02 -0.89
CA ARG A 354 4.71 13.36 -0.46
C ARG A 354 3.77 14.03 0.54
N SER A 355 2.56 13.52 0.67
CA SER A 355 1.55 14.02 1.59
C SER A 355 0.73 12.85 2.12
N LEU A 356 0.38 12.90 3.38
CA LEU A 356 -0.51 11.92 4.01
C LEU A 356 -1.87 11.81 3.29
N LYS A 357 -2.30 12.86 2.58
CA LYS A 357 -3.53 12.84 1.76
C LYS A 357 -3.50 11.77 0.68
N GLU A 358 -2.30 11.37 0.21
CA GLU A 358 -2.13 10.38 -0.84
C GLU A 358 -2.46 8.96 -0.35
N ILE A 359 -2.43 8.71 0.97
CA ILE A 359 -2.88 7.44 1.57
C ILE A 359 -4.32 7.11 1.15
N LYS A 360 -5.18 8.12 0.99
CA LYS A 360 -6.54 7.93 0.47
C LYS A 360 -6.59 7.29 -0.91
N LYS A 361 -5.52 7.41 -1.70
CA LYS A 361 -5.40 6.78 -3.02
C LYS A 361 -4.90 5.33 -2.91
N ILE A 362 -4.05 5.05 -1.94
CA ILE A 362 -3.52 3.71 -1.65
C ILE A 362 -4.64 2.81 -1.11
N LEU A 363 -5.56 3.39 -0.34
CA LEU A 363 -6.64 2.67 0.33
C LEU A 363 -7.94 2.60 -0.49
N LYS A 364 -7.96 3.19 -1.67
CA LYS A 364 -9.06 3.14 -2.64
C LYS A 364 -8.86 1.98 -3.62
#